data_9d96d5ae2c97ab84d9fffc59a40a79e1
#
_entry.id   9d96d5ae2c97ab84d9fffc59a40a79e1
#
_cell.length_a   1.000
_cell.length_b   1.000
_cell.length_c   1.000
_cell.angle_alpha   90.00
_cell.angle_beta   90.00
_cell.angle_gamma   90.00
#
_symmetry.space_group_name_H-M   'P 1'
#
loop_
_entity.id
_entity.type
_entity.pdbx_description
1 polymer ?
#
loop_
_entity_poly.entity_id
_entity_poly.type
_entity_poly.pdbx_seq_one_letter_code
_entity_poly.pdbx_strand_id
1 'polypeptide(L)'
;MKRIYNTLFIVGFISLFMSSCNDWLDVRPSDEIKEEYLFETGNGYRTALNGIYRKLATFDLYGSNLSWGLIDGWGLVYNLDKAPDDGGGRAMKKIATFSFKHSELTPTTDAMWDAAWNIIANCNNLAQQVENEDTLLFYDRTHERDMIFAEAIALRAYMHFDLLRIYAPSLLMNPGERTFIPYVDKYPSYLSDRQTVSYCLQHIIDDLKKAQSILLSVDKSASFSMESRFIQSYNGESRFLGYRGYRMNYYAVTAELARVYLYAQKADEAYAEAKKVIDVVESKKWFAASTSSSGFNKGNMKMMEDIIFSLYSTDLTDWDQKINHLSDNPADEYNEHYLCLGDELVNEFFGSEKSSDWRLIYQLEGKYYDYYYRTLKYNKQKEGTTYSKVNDEMIPMIRMSEVYYIAAEAIYKTDPALAQKYLSSVKKGRGIKNVDYSQVTSE
;
A
#
# COMPACT_ATOMS: atom_id res chain seq x y z
N MET A 1 -75.03 -9.92 28.78
CA MET A 1 -74.62 -10.30 27.42
C MET A 1 -74.05 -9.12 26.60
N LYS A 2 -74.66 -7.95 26.43
CA LYS A 2 -74.15 -6.83 25.64
C LYS A 2 -72.75 -6.32 26.11
N ARG A 3 -72.38 -6.33 27.39
CA ARG A 3 -71.06 -5.93 27.88
C ARG A 3 -69.92 -6.88 27.47
N ILE A 4 -70.21 -8.17 27.39
CA ILE A 4 -69.19 -9.21 27.01
C ILE A 4 -68.85 -9.07 25.52
N TYR A 5 -69.86 -8.80 24.67
CA TYR A 5 -69.63 -8.60 23.24
C TYR A 5 -68.81 -7.30 22.94
N ASN A 6 -69.04 -6.24 23.68
CA ASN A 6 -68.25 -5.02 23.56
C ASN A 6 -66.80 -5.21 24.00
N THR A 7 -66.55 -6.00 25.07
CA THR A 7 -65.18 -6.28 25.50
C THR A 7 -64.46 -7.19 24.53
N LEU A 8 -65.14 -8.21 23.97
CA LEU A 8 -64.55 -9.05 22.91
C LEU A 8 -64.29 -8.30 21.61
N PHE A 9 -65.13 -7.34 21.24
CA PHE A 9 -64.93 -6.50 20.07
C PHE A 9 -63.75 -5.55 20.26
N ILE A 10 -63.57 -4.97 21.43
CA ILE A 10 -62.43 -4.08 21.77
C ILE A 10 -61.09 -4.88 21.80
N VAL A 11 -61.09 -6.10 22.37
CA VAL A 11 -59.93 -6.96 22.39
C VAL A 11 -59.54 -7.43 20.98
N GLY A 12 -60.54 -7.79 20.15
CA GLY A 12 -60.32 -8.15 18.74
C GLY A 12 -59.84 -6.99 17.89
N PHE A 13 -60.27 -5.75 18.17
CA PHE A 13 -59.79 -4.55 17.47
C PHE A 13 -58.36 -4.14 17.87
N ILE A 14 -58.01 -4.33 19.13
CA ILE A 14 -56.66 -4.07 19.63
C ILE A 14 -55.64 -5.11 19.08
N SER A 15 -56.04 -6.38 18.91
CA SER A 15 -55.16 -7.40 18.32
C SER A 15 -54.86 -7.21 16.84
N LEU A 16 -55.72 -6.48 16.10
CA LEU A 16 -55.48 -6.12 14.69
C LEU A 16 -54.44 -5.00 14.50
N PHE A 17 -54.19 -4.21 15.55
CA PHE A 17 -53.12 -3.18 15.52
C PHE A 17 -51.78 -3.66 15.99
N MET A 18 -51.63 -4.91 16.49
CA MET A 18 -50.37 -5.49 16.90
C MET A 18 -49.62 -6.19 15.75
N SER A 19 -50.15 -6.24 14.56
CA SER A 19 -49.37 -6.56 13.36
C SER A 19 -48.65 -5.31 12.88
N SER A 20 -47.76 -4.81 13.74
CA SER A 20 -46.77 -3.77 13.37
C SER A 20 -45.88 -4.38 12.30
N CYS A 21 -45.95 -3.84 11.10
CA CYS A 21 -44.95 -4.13 10.07
C CYS A 21 -43.59 -3.76 10.62
N ASN A 22 -42.77 -4.74 10.95
CA ASN A 22 -41.35 -4.55 11.30
C ASN A 22 -40.58 -3.87 10.15
N ASP A 23 -41.06 -3.98 8.92
CA ASP A 23 -40.40 -3.38 7.74
C ASP A 23 -40.48 -1.85 7.67
N TRP A 24 -41.37 -1.19 8.42
CA TRP A 24 -41.48 0.29 8.38
C TRP A 24 -40.43 0.99 9.25
N LEU A 25 -39.82 0.29 10.22
CA LEU A 25 -38.73 0.80 11.07
C LEU A 25 -37.36 0.46 10.52
N ASP A 26 -37.26 -0.34 9.49
CA ASP A 26 -36.00 -0.64 8.78
C ASP A 26 -35.71 0.48 7.77
N VAL A 27 -35.56 1.72 8.28
CA VAL A 27 -35.03 2.85 7.50
C VAL A 27 -33.57 2.55 7.24
N ARG A 28 -33.30 1.90 6.11
CA ARG A 28 -31.94 1.65 5.64
C ARG A 28 -31.34 2.99 5.26
N PRO A 29 -30.16 3.36 5.78
CA PRO A 29 -29.34 4.35 5.11
C PRO A 29 -29.19 3.89 3.66
N SER A 30 -29.48 4.75 2.70
CA SER A 30 -29.46 4.42 1.27
C SER A 30 -28.09 3.95 0.75
N ASP A 31 -27.07 4.04 1.60
CA ASP A 31 -25.67 3.83 1.27
C ASP A 31 -25.05 2.56 1.91
N GLU A 32 -25.82 1.81 2.73
CA GLU A 32 -25.35 0.56 3.34
C GLU A 32 -25.97 -0.66 2.66
N ILE A 33 -25.14 -1.45 1.97
CA ILE A 33 -25.52 -2.77 1.47
C ILE A 33 -25.32 -3.77 2.60
N LYS A 34 -26.38 -4.47 3.02
CA LYS A 34 -26.26 -5.57 3.99
C LYS A 34 -25.34 -6.65 3.41
N GLU A 35 -24.47 -7.21 4.24
CA GLU A 35 -23.50 -8.24 3.86
C GLU A 35 -24.13 -9.41 3.11
N GLU A 36 -25.30 -9.86 3.56
CA GLU A 36 -26.06 -10.96 2.94
C GLU A 36 -26.41 -10.70 1.45
N TYR A 37 -26.65 -9.43 1.05
CA TYR A 37 -26.94 -9.07 -0.35
C TYR A 37 -25.66 -8.75 -1.14
N LEU A 38 -24.57 -8.39 -0.47
CA LEU A 38 -23.33 -8.05 -1.13
C LEU A 38 -22.75 -9.23 -1.92
N PHE A 39 -22.83 -10.43 -1.34
CA PHE A 39 -22.23 -11.64 -1.90
C PHE A 39 -23.21 -12.50 -2.74
N GLU A 40 -24.38 -12.01 -3.06
CA GLU A 40 -25.32 -12.71 -3.96
C GLU A 40 -24.90 -12.69 -5.43
N THR A 41 -23.99 -11.79 -5.83
CA THR A 41 -23.58 -11.59 -7.21
C THR A 41 -22.08 -11.43 -7.38
N GLY A 42 -21.54 -11.83 -8.52
CA GLY A 42 -20.12 -11.59 -8.83
C GLY A 42 -19.71 -10.11 -8.76
N ASN A 43 -20.65 -9.20 -9.05
CA ASN A 43 -20.38 -7.76 -8.90
C ASN A 43 -20.20 -7.35 -7.43
N GLY A 44 -20.90 -7.99 -6.50
CA GLY A 44 -20.73 -7.75 -5.07
C GLY A 44 -19.34 -8.15 -4.59
N TYR A 45 -18.81 -9.29 -5.03
CA TYR A 45 -17.43 -9.72 -4.75
C TYR A 45 -16.39 -8.72 -5.29
N ARG A 46 -16.60 -8.20 -6.53
CA ARG A 46 -15.78 -7.14 -7.10
C ARG A 46 -15.81 -5.87 -6.26
N THR A 47 -17.01 -5.48 -5.81
CA THR A 47 -17.24 -4.29 -4.99
C THR A 47 -16.51 -4.42 -3.66
N ALA A 48 -16.62 -5.58 -3.00
CA ALA A 48 -15.90 -5.88 -1.75
C ALA A 48 -14.39 -5.76 -1.91
N LEU A 49 -13.81 -6.38 -2.94
CA LEU A 49 -12.37 -6.30 -3.20
C LEU A 49 -11.93 -4.86 -3.54
N ASN A 50 -12.68 -4.14 -4.37
CA ASN A 50 -12.39 -2.73 -4.66
C ASN A 50 -12.51 -1.85 -3.42
N GLY A 51 -13.44 -2.15 -2.49
CA GLY A 51 -13.57 -1.51 -1.20
C GLY A 51 -12.33 -1.67 -0.34
N ILE A 52 -11.72 -2.87 -0.32
CA ILE A 52 -10.45 -3.13 0.36
C ILE A 52 -9.32 -2.26 -0.23
N TYR A 53 -9.15 -2.25 -1.56
CA TYR A 53 -8.14 -1.41 -2.22
C TYR A 53 -8.35 0.08 -1.93
N ARG A 54 -9.60 0.55 -1.98
CA ARG A 54 -9.95 1.94 -1.67
C ARG A 54 -9.61 2.29 -0.21
N LYS A 55 -9.89 1.40 0.73
CA LYS A 55 -9.57 1.61 2.15
C LYS A 55 -8.07 1.60 2.40
N LEU A 56 -7.30 0.73 1.74
CA LEU A 56 -5.83 0.75 1.77
C LEU A 56 -5.26 2.09 1.30
N ALA A 57 -5.90 2.73 0.31
CA ALA A 57 -5.45 3.99 -0.26
C ALA A 57 -5.84 5.23 0.57
N THR A 58 -6.48 5.08 1.75
CA THR A 58 -6.85 6.22 2.61
C THR A 58 -5.64 6.85 3.30
N PHE A 59 -5.82 8.07 3.79
CA PHE A 59 -4.80 8.83 4.52
C PHE A 59 -4.22 8.08 5.71
N ASP A 60 -5.07 7.39 6.48
CA ASP A 60 -4.67 6.64 7.68
C ASP A 60 -3.72 5.47 7.37
N LEU A 61 -3.75 4.97 6.13
CA LEU A 61 -2.90 3.89 5.66
C LEU A 61 -1.91 4.41 4.60
N TYR A 62 -1.92 3.84 3.38
CA TYR A 62 -0.88 4.13 2.39
C TYR A 62 -1.06 5.45 1.63
N GLY A 63 -2.21 6.12 1.79
CA GLY A 63 -2.39 7.48 1.29
C GLY A 63 -1.41 8.47 1.91
N SER A 64 -1.00 8.23 3.18
CA SER A 64 0.01 9.01 3.88
C SER A 64 0.79 8.20 4.91
N ASN A 65 0.14 7.71 5.99
CA ASN A 65 0.84 7.25 7.20
C ASN A 65 1.79 6.06 6.96
N LEU A 66 1.40 5.07 6.18
CA LEU A 66 2.21 3.89 5.85
C LEU A 66 3.12 4.06 4.62
N SER A 67 3.28 5.29 4.13
CA SER A 67 4.13 5.60 2.99
C SER A 67 5.01 6.83 3.25
N TRP A 68 4.66 7.98 2.69
CA TRP A 68 5.48 9.20 2.72
C TRP A 68 5.30 10.09 3.96
N GLY A 69 4.33 9.78 4.83
CA GLY A 69 4.06 10.53 6.07
C GLY A 69 4.79 9.94 7.28
N LEU A 70 4.05 9.20 8.13
CA LEU A 70 4.53 8.71 9.42
C LEU A 70 5.74 7.76 9.29
N ILE A 71 5.70 6.80 8.36
CA ILE A 71 6.78 5.81 8.19
C ILE A 71 8.07 6.46 7.71
N ASP A 72 8.01 7.34 6.72
CA ASP A 72 9.18 8.09 6.25
C ASP A 72 9.71 9.03 7.35
N GLY A 73 8.79 9.58 8.18
CA GLY A 73 9.17 10.35 9.36
C GLY A 73 9.95 9.54 10.39
N TRP A 74 9.51 8.32 10.71
CA TRP A 74 10.26 7.40 11.57
C TRP A 74 11.55 6.90 10.93
N GLY A 75 11.59 6.82 9.60
CA GLY A 75 12.79 6.54 8.83
C GLY A 75 13.81 7.69 8.81
N LEU A 76 13.49 8.81 9.47
CA LEU A 76 14.32 10.03 9.54
C LEU A 76 14.67 10.59 8.15
N VAL A 77 13.77 10.39 7.18
CA VAL A 77 13.92 10.92 5.82
C VAL A 77 13.77 12.45 5.79
N TYR A 78 13.05 13.01 6.78
CA TYR A 78 12.75 14.45 6.87
C TYR A 78 13.37 15.09 8.09
N ASN A 79 13.64 16.40 8.01
CA ASN A 79 14.05 17.23 9.15
C ASN A 79 12.82 17.70 9.96
N LEU A 80 12.13 16.76 10.61
CA LEU A 80 10.88 17.01 11.32
C LEU A 80 11.03 17.89 12.57
N ASP A 81 12.25 18.09 13.08
CA ASP A 81 12.57 19.02 14.17
C ASP A 81 12.31 20.49 13.77
N LYS A 82 12.30 20.78 12.47
CA LYS A 82 12.03 22.09 11.89
C LYS A 82 10.56 22.31 11.54
N ALA A 83 9.70 21.33 11.77
CA ALA A 83 8.26 21.49 11.55
C ALA A 83 7.70 22.65 12.41
N PRO A 84 6.61 23.34 11.95
CA PRO A 84 6.01 24.45 12.67
C PRO A 84 5.56 24.09 14.09
N ASP A 85 5.33 25.10 14.95
CA ASP A 85 4.84 24.92 16.33
C ASP A 85 3.31 24.91 16.44
N ASP A 86 2.62 24.52 15.40
CA ASP A 86 1.18 24.23 15.43
C ASP A 86 0.88 22.76 15.81
N GLY A 87 -0.41 22.38 15.82
CA GLY A 87 -0.82 21.02 16.20
C GLY A 87 -0.17 19.94 15.33
N GLY A 88 -0.13 20.15 14.01
CA GLY A 88 0.47 19.22 13.05
C GLY A 88 1.99 19.13 13.19
N GLY A 89 2.65 20.28 13.27
CA GLY A 89 4.11 20.33 13.43
C GLY A 89 4.60 19.77 14.77
N ARG A 90 3.84 19.97 15.85
CA ARG A 90 4.16 19.31 17.13
C ARG A 90 4.07 17.80 17.04
N ALA A 91 3.06 17.26 16.35
CA ALA A 91 2.97 15.82 16.09
C ALA A 91 4.19 15.32 15.29
N MET A 92 4.61 16.04 14.23
CA MET A 92 5.81 15.70 13.44
C MET A 92 7.08 15.67 14.31
N LYS A 93 7.27 16.65 15.20
CA LYS A 93 8.40 16.64 16.16
C LYS A 93 8.37 15.42 17.09
N LYS A 94 7.19 14.91 17.43
CA LYS A 94 7.04 13.67 18.24
C LYS A 94 7.37 12.42 17.43
N ILE A 95 7.10 12.43 16.12
CA ILE A 95 7.55 11.37 15.20
C ILE A 95 9.08 11.32 15.20
N ALA A 96 9.75 12.46 14.99
CA ALA A 96 11.22 12.55 14.96
C ALA A 96 11.90 12.05 16.24
N THR A 97 11.24 12.17 17.39
CA THR A 97 11.75 11.73 18.69
C THR A 97 11.22 10.39 19.15
N PHE A 98 10.52 9.63 18.29
CA PHE A 98 9.93 8.31 18.59
C PHE A 98 9.04 8.32 19.84
N SER A 99 8.34 9.44 20.09
CA SER A 99 7.49 9.64 21.25
C SER A 99 6.11 8.98 21.08
N PHE A 100 6.06 7.68 20.83
CA PHE A 100 4.89 6.88 20.43
C PHE A 100 3.66 7.04 21.34
N LYS A 101 3.85 7.36 22.61
CA LYS A 101 2.76 7.51 23.60
C LYS A 101 2.32 8.96 23.82
N HIS A 102 2.84 9.89 23.03
CA HIS A 102 2.48 11.29 23.19
C HIS A 102 1.06 11.54 22.67
N SER A 103 0.27 12.35 23.40
CA SER A 103 -1.14 12.62 23.09
C SER A 103 -1.37 13.27 21.72
N GLU A 104 -0.38 13.92 21.13
CA GLU A 104 -0.46 14.47 19.79
C GLU A 104 -0.21 13.42 18.69
N LEU A 105 0.40 12.29 19.01
CA LEU A 105 0.70 11.21 18.05
C LEU A 105 -0.27 10.03 18.16
N THR A 106 -0.75 9.71 19.36
CA THR A 106 -1.62 8.54 19.59
C THR A 106 -2.87 8.51 18.72
N PRO A 107 -3.59 9.63 18.44
CA PRO A 107 -4.75 9.56 17.56
C PRO A 107 -4.42 9.06 16.14
N THR A 108 -3.27 9.44 15.59
CA THR A 108 -2.82 8.99 14.28
C THR A 108 -2.45 7.50 14.28
N THR A 109 -1.71 7.06 15.30
CA THR A 109 -1.32 5.65 15.42
C THR A 109 -2.49 4.73 15.71
N ASP A 110 -3.48 5.18 16.49
CA ASP A 110 -4.70 4.44 16.78
C ASP A 110 -5.58 4.32 15.53
N ALA A 111 -5.79 5.43 14.79
CA ALA A 111 -6.53 5.40 13.53
C ALA A 111 -5.88 4.45 12.49
N MET A 112 -4.55 4.46 12.40
CA MET A 112 -3.79 3.54 11.54
C MET A 112 -3.98 2.08 11.96
N TRP A 113 -3.92 1.79 13.28
CA TRP A 113 -4.16 0.46 13.82
C TRP A 113 -5.56 -0.05 13.50
N ASP A 114 -6.60 0.75 13.81
CA ASP A 114 -7.99 0.38 13.56
C ASP A 114 -8.29 0.17 12.07
N ALA A 115 -7.75 1.05 11.22
CA ALA A 115 -7.90 0.92 9.77
C ALA A 115 -7.23 -0.35 9.24
N ALA A 116 -6.05 -0.71 9.75
CA ALA A 116 -5.34 -1.92 9.33
C ALA A 116 -6.08 -3.21 9.71
N TRP A 117 -6.62 -3.28 10.93
CA TRP A 117 -7.43 -4.44 11.37
C TRP A 117 -8.75 -4.53 10.63
N ASN A 118 -9.36 -3.39 10.28
CA ASN A 118 -10.54 -3.36 9.41
C ASN A 118 -10.24 -3.94 8.03
N ILE A 119 -9.08 -3.64 7.42
CA ILE A 119 -8.64 -4.27 6.17
C ILE A 119 -8.52 -5.79 6.33
N ILE A 120 -7.86 -6.26 7.37
CA ILE A 120 -7.70 -7.70 7.63
C ILE A 120 -9.06 -8.40 7.77
N ALA A 121 -10.00 -7.80 8.51
CA ALA A 121 -11.34 -8.33 8.68
C ALA A 121 -12.09 -8.44 7.33
N ASN A 122 -12.03 -7.39 6.49
CA ASN A 122 -12.65 -7.40 5.17
C ASN A 122 -11.99 -8.40 4.21
N CYS A 123 -10.67 -8.56 4.26
CA CYS A 123 -9.95 -9.59 3.50
C CYS A 123 -10.39 -11.00 3.92
N ASN A 124 -10.52 -11.25 5.21
CA ASN A 124 -10.97 -12.53 5.74
C ASN A 124 -12.39 -12.86 5.32
N ASN A 125 -13.31 -11.87 5.48
CA ASN A 125 -14.69 -12.04 5.05
C ASN A 125 -14.76 -12.38 3.56
N LEU A 126 -14.15 -11.55 2.72
CA LEU A 126 -14.14 -11.77 1.27
C LEU A 126 -13.54 -13.12 0.90
N ALA A 127 -12.41 -13.51 1.51
CA ALA A 127 -11.77 -14.80 1.23
C ALA A 127 -12.67 -15.97 1.59
N GLN A 128 -13.32 -15.95 2.75
CA GLN A 128 -14.24 -17.01 3.18
C GLN A 128 -15.47 -17.13 2.27
N GLN A 129 -16.03 -15.99 1.84
CA GLN A 129 -17.19 -15.97 0.97
C GLN A 129 -16.86 -16.49 -0.44
N VAL A 130 -15.69 -16.16 -0.99
CA VAL A 130 -15.36 -16.44 -2.38
C VAL A 130 -14.70 -17.81 -2.61
N GLU A 131 -14.05 -18.42 -1.59
CA GLU A 131 -13.18 -19.60 -1.76
C GLU A 131 -13.89 -20.79 -2.44
N ASN A 132 -15.15 -21.05 -2.05
CA ASN A 132 -15.92 -22.19 -2.55
C ASN A 132 -17.18 -21.76 -3.35
N GLU A 133 -17.25 -20.50 -3.75
CA GLU A 133 -18.42 -19.96 -4.42
C GLU A 133 -18.59 -20.51 -5.84
N ASP A 134 -19.84 -20.57 -6.32
CA ASP A 134 -20.14 -21.02 -7.67
C ASP A 134 -19.49 -20.09 -8.70
N THR A 135 -18.65 -20.66 -9.54
CA THR A 135 -17.95 -19.92 -10.60
C THR A 135 -18.90 -19.30 -11.62
N LEU A 136 -20.14 -19.76 -11.68
CA LEU A 136 -21.18 -19.20 -12.58
C LEU A 136 -21.57 -17.76 -12.22
N LEU A 137 -21.34 -17.34 -10.98
CA LEU A 137 -21.57 -15.96 -10.55
C LEU A 137 -20.56 -14.96 -11.14
N PHE A 138 -19.39 -15.44 -11.57
CA PHE A 138 -18.30 -14.60 -12.04
C PHE A 138 -18.26 -14.50 -13.56
N TYR A 139 -17.95 -13.31 -14.09
CA TYR A 139 -17.87 -13.06 -15.53
C TYR A 139 -16.83 -13.97 -16.20
N ASP A 140 -15.63 -14.08 -15.63
CA ASP A 140 -14.54 -14.94 -16.10
C ASP A 140 -14.42 -16.23 -15.27
N ARG A 141 -15.54 -16.71 -14.76
CA ARG A 141 -15.64 -18.03 -14.10
C ARG A 141 -14.58 -18.22 -13.01
N THR A 142 -13.90 -19.36 -13.07
CA THR A 142 -12.85 -19.75 -12.12
C THR A 142 -11.71 -18.74 -12.06
N HIS A 143 -11.33 -18.17 -13.19
CA HIS A 143 -10.22 -17.22 -13.27
C HIS A 143 -10.48 -15.97 -12.43
N GLU A 144 -11.67 -15.39 -12.49
CA GLU A 144 -12.03 -14.22 -11.71
C GLU A 144 -12.23 -14.56 -10.23
N ARG A 145 -12.92 -15.68 -9.91
CA ARG A 145 -13.10 -16.14 -8.54
C ARG A 145 -11.75 -16.33 -7.84
N ASP A 146 -10.85 -17.06 -8.50
CA ASP A 146 -9.53 -17.38 -7.97
C ASP A 146 -8.66 -16.13 -7.83
N MET A 147 -8.78 -15.15 -8.73
CA MET A 147 -8.13 -13.86 -8.63
C MET A 147 -8.60 -13.10 -7.38
N ILE A 148 -9.92 -13.01 -7.16
CA ILE A 148 -10.48 -12.31 -6.00
C ILE A 148 -10.00 -12.96 -4.71
N PHE A 149 -10.04 -14.28 -4.63
CA PHE A 149 -9.56 -15.03 -3.48
C PHE A 149 -8.07 -14.78 -3.21
N ALA A 150 -7.24 -14.94 -4.24
CA ALA A 150 -5.79 -14.80 -4.10
C ALA A 150 -5.38 -13.36 -3.72
N GLU A 151 -6.02 -12.35 -4.30
CA GLU A 151 -5.77 -10.96 -3.93
C GLU A 151 -6.20 -10.68 -2.49
N ALA A 152 -7.34 -11.21 -2.02
CA ALA A 152 -7.79 -11.04 -0.65
C ALA A 152 -6.80 -11.60 0.39
N ILE A 153 -6.33 -12.83 0.20
CA ILE A 153 -5.36 -13.43 1.13
C ILE A 153 -3.97 -12.78 1.02
N ALA A 154 -3.56 -12.32 -0.17
CA ALA A 154 -2.32 -11.59 -0.34
C ALA A 154 -2.34 -10.22 0.36
N LEU A 155 -3.45 -9.47 0.26
CA LEU A 155 -3.62 -8.19 0.95
C LEU A 155 -3.72 -8.37 2.47
N ARG A 156 -4.34 -9.46 2.94
CA ARG A 156 -4.31 -9.85 4.35
C ARG A 156 -2.89 -10.06 4.86
N ALA A 157 -2.11 -10.83 4.14
CA ALA A 157 -0.71 -11.10 4.47
C ALA A 157 0.13 -9.82 4.46
N TYR A 158 -0.04 -8.97 3.44
CA TYR A 158 0.63 -7.68 3.31
C TYR A 158 0.37 -6.79 4.54
N MET A 159 -0.90 -6.67 4.94
CA MET A 159 -1.27 -5.84 6.10
C MET A 159 -0.76 -6.41 7.43
N HIS A 160 -0.82 -7.75 7.63
CA HIS A 160 -0.21 -8.38 8.80
C HIS A 160 1.30 -8.16 8.87
N PHE A 161 1.99 -8.20 7.71
CA PHE A 161 3.42 -7.96 7.67
C PHE A 161 3.77 -6.52 8.07
N ASP A 162 3.02 -5.53 7.59
CA ASP A 162 3.23 -4.15 8.00
C ASP A 162 2.93 -3.93 9.49
N LEU A 163 1.85 -4.48 10.01
CA LEU A 163 1.57 -4.45 11.44
C LEU A 163 2.70 -5.12 12.26
N LEU A 164 3.21 -6.26 11.78
CA LEU A 164 4.32 -6.96 12.44
C LEU A 164 5.57 -6.09 12.50
N ARG A 165 5.94 -5.43 11.38
CA ARG A 165 7.13 -4.56 11.34
C ARG A 165 7.02 -3.33 12.23
N ILE A 166 5.79 -2.81 12.42
CA ILE A 166 5.55 -1.59 13.20
C ILE A 166 5.44 -1.89 14.69
N TYR A 167 4.75 -2.98 15.05
CA TYR A 167 4.36 -3.25 16.45
C TYR A 167 5.14 -4.40 17.11
N ALA A 168 6.09 -5.02 16.40
CA ALA A 168 6.95 -6.07 16.96
C ALA A 168 8.42 -5.81 16.62
N PRO A 169 9.37 -6.28 17.45
CA PRO A 169 10.78 -6.21 17.14
C PRO A 169 11.13 -7.15 15.98
N SER A 170 12.17 -6.81 15.21
CA SER A 170 12.70 -7.72 14.18
C SER A 170 13.31 -8.96 14.80
N LEU A 171 13.47 -10.03 14.00
CA LEU A 171 14.15 -11.26 14.45
C LEU A 171 15.61 -11.02 14.88
N LEU A 172 16.27 -10.01 14.33
CA LEU A 172 17.63 -9.61 14.73
C LEU A 172 17.74 -9.16 16.20
N MET A 173 16.61 -8.72 16.77
CA MET A 173 16.53 -8.32 18.18
C MET A 173 16.20 -9.49 19.13
N ASN A 174 16.23 -10.72 18.64
CA ASN A 174 15.95 -11.94 19.38
C ASN A 174 14.65 -11.85 20.23
N PRO A 175 13.47 -11.68 19.60
CA PRO A 175 12.21 -11.55 20.33
C PRO A 175 11.84 -12.80 21.17
N GLY A 176 12.38 -13.98 20.81
CA GLY A 176 12.10 -15.26 21.49
C GLY A 176 10.61 -15.62 21.41
N GLU A 177 10.10 -16.19 22.50
CA GLU A 177 8.68 -16.62 22.62
C GLU A 177 7.73 -15.47 23.02
N ARG A 178 8.19 -14.23 23.07
CA ARG A 178 7.31 -13.09 23.35
C ARG A 178 6.30 -12.88 22.23
N THR A 179 5.07 -12.56 22.62
CA THR A 179 3.95 -12.37 21.69
C THR A 179 3.62 -10.87 21.52
N PHE A 180 3.27 -10.44 20.31
CA PHE A 180 3.12 -9.03 19.99
C PHE A 180 1.78 -8.70 19.34
N ILE A 181 1.49 -9.25 18.14
CA ILE A 181 0.24 -9.07 17.43
C ILE A 181 -0.41 -10.42 17.16
N PRO A 182 -1.74 -10.51 17.00
CA PRO A 182 -2.36 -11.74 16.52
C PRO A 182 -2.08 -11.93 15.01
N TYR A 183 -2.22 -13.16 14.53
CA TYR A 183 -2.46 -13.45 13.12
C TYR A 183 -3.92 -13.88 12.98
N VAL A 184 -4.71 -13.13 12.20
CA VAL A 184 -6.15 -13.32 12.08
C VAL A 184 -6.51 -13.72 10.66
N ASP A 185 -7.00 -14.94 10.48
CA ASP A 185 -7.36 -15.55 9.19
C ASP A 185 -8.86 -15.91 9.07
N LYS A 186 -9.68 -15.47 10.04
CA LYS A 186 -11.10 -15.77 10.15
C LYS A 186 -11.96 -14.53 10.30
N TYR A 187 -13.19 -14.62 9.82
CA TYR A 187 -14.22 -13.62 10.02
C TYR A 187 -15.55 -14.28 10.40
N PRO A 188 -16.30 -13.77 11.39
CA PRO A 188 -15.85 -12.74 12.32
C PRO A 188 -14.80 -13.27 13.32
N SER A 189 -13.95 -12.39 13.82
CA SER A 189 -12.99 -12.71 14.90
C SER A 189 -13.15 -11.70 16.02
N TYR A 190 -13.73 -12.13 17.15
CA TYR A 190 -13.99 -11.25 18.29
C TYR A 190 -12.83 -11.17 19.27
N LEU A 191 -12.04 -12.23 19.35
CA LEU A 191 -10.88 -12.31 20.22
C LEU A 191 -9.81 -13.18 19.55
N SER A 192 -8.60 -12.66 19.47
CA SER A 192 -7.46 -13.37 18.90
C SER A 192 -6.22 -13.18 19.78
N ASP A 193 -5.57 -14.29 20.12
CA ASP A 193 -4.37 -14.28 20.93
C ASP A 193 -3.19 -13.68 20.16
N ARG A 194 -2.38 -12.90 20.86
CA ARG A 194 -1.10 -12.43 20.33
C ARG A 194 -0.17 -13.61 20.07
N GLN A 195 0.60 -13.51 19.00
CA GLN A 195 1.50 -14.56 18.53
C GLN A 195 2.95 -14.08 18.53
N THR A 196 3.89 -15.05 18.44
CA THR A 196 5.31 -14.75 18.26
C THR A 196 5.58 -14.18 16.87
N VAL A 197 6.70 -13.48 16.71
CA VAL A 197 7.12 -12.96 15.40
C VAL A 197 7.28 -14.10 14.39
N SER A 198 7.89 -15.21 14.79
CA SER A 198 8.11 -16.38 13.93
C SER A 198 6.78 -17.01 13.47
N TYR A 199 5.80 -17.11 14.36
CA TYR A 199 4.46 -17.62 14.02
C TYR A 199 3.80 -16.71 12.96
N CYS A 200 3.78 -15.40 13.19
CA CYS A 200 3.19 -14.46 12.25
C CYS A 200 3.88 -14.51 10.89
N LEU A 201 5.23 -14.52 10.86
CA LEU A 201 6.00 -14.61 9.60
C LEU A 201 5.69 -15.89 8.83
N GLN A 202 5.56 -17.04 9.52
CA GLN A 202 5.23 -18.30 8.84
C GLN A 202 3.85 -18.24 8.16
N HIS A 203 2.83 -17.73 8.86
CA HIS A 203 1.48 -17.60 8.31
C HIS A 203 1.40 -16.56 7.17
N ILE A 204 2.15 -15.45 7.27
CA ILE A 204 2.29 -14.47 6.18
C ILE A 204 2.89 -15.14 4.94
N ILE A 205 3.96 -15.91 5.10
CA ILE A 205 4.61 -16.64 4.00
C ILE A 205 3.65 -17.65 3.38
N ASP A 206 2.89 -18.39 4.20
CA ASP A 206 1.96 -19.42 3.70
C ASP A 206 0.83 -18.79 2.88
N ASP A 207 0.23 -17.69 3.34
CA ASP A 207 -0.77 -16.94 2.57
C ASP A 207 -0.21 -16.39 1.26
N LEU A 208 0.97 -15.78 1.28
CA LEU A 208 1.61 -15.25 0.07
C LEU A 208 1.98 -16.37 -0.91
N LYS A 209 2.44 -17.53 -0.46
CA LYS A 209 2.71 -18.68 -1.32
C LYS A 209 1.43 -19.23 -1.95
N LYS A 210 0.34 -19.35 -1.18
CA LYS A 210 -0.98 -19.76 -1.68
C LYS A 210 -1.44 -18.76 -2.75
N ALA A 211 -1.38 -17.47 -2.49
CA ALA A 211 -1.73 -16.44 -3.43
C ALA A 211 -0.86 -16.47 -4.70
N GLN A 212 0.47 -16.59 -4.54
CA GLN A 212 1.41 -16.67 -5.67
C GLN A 212 1.08 -17.82 -6.61
N SER A 213 0.80 -19.01 -6.06
CA SER A 213 0.50 -20.20 -6.88
C SER A 213 -0.77 -20.01 -7.72
N ILE A 214 -1.79 -19.36 -7.18
CA ILE A 214 -3.04 -19.07 -7.88
C ILE A 214 -2.82 -17.98 -8.94
N LEU A 215 -2.19 -16.88 -8.55
CA LEU A 215 -1.97 -15.73 -9.42
C LEU A 215 -1.00 -16.03 -10.58
N LEU A 216 -0.15 -17.04 -10.45
CA LEU A 216 0.67 -17.52 -11.56
C LEU A 216 -0.18 -17.94 -12.77
N SER A 217 -1.31 -18.60 -12.52
CA SER A 217 -2.23 -19.01 -13.58
C SER A 217 -3.11 -17.84 -14.06
N VAL A 218 -3.55 -16.99 -13.13
CA VAL A 218 -4.38 -15.81 -13.41
C VAL A 218 -3.63 -14.81 -14.30
N ASP A 219 -2.40 -14.50 -13.98
CA ASP A 219 -1.61 -13.47 -14.68
C ASP A 219 -0.77 -14.02 -15.84
N LYS A 220 -0.90 -15.31 -16.19
CA LYS A 220 -0.07 -15.98 -17.20
C LYS A 220 -0.07 -15.30 -18.56
N SER A 221 -1.23 -14.81 -18.99
CA SER A 221 -1.42 -14.16 -20.29
C SER A 221 -1.40 -12.63 -20.21
N ALA A 222 -1.34 -12.05 -19.00
CA ALA A 222 -1.37 -10.62 -18.81
C ALA A 222 -0.07 -9.95 -19.28
N SER A 223 -0.20 -8.77 -19.87
CA SER A 223 0.94 -7.89 -20.15
C SER A 223 1.21 -6.96 -18.98
N PHE A 224 2.47 -6.90 -18.57
CA PHE A 224 2.93 -5.99 -17.52
C PHE A 224 3.81 -4.85 -18.05
N SER A 225 3.65 -4.46 -19.31
CA SER A 225 4.19 -3.18 -19.79
C SER A 225 3.62 -2.03 -18.94
N MET A 226 4.33 -0.93 -18.83
CA MET A 226 3.85 0.24 -18.08
C MET A 226 2.47 0.70 -18.57
N GLU A 227 2.26 0.68 -19.87
CA GLU A 227 0.99 1.04 -20.50
C GLU A 227 -0.15 0.10 -20.08
N SER A 228 0.05 -1.22 -20.16
CA SER A 228 -0.97 -2.21 -19.77
C SER A 228 -1.26 -2.19 -18.27
N ARG A 229 -0.24 -1.90 -17.45
CA ARG A 229 -0.41 -1.84 -16.00
C ARG A 229 -1.28 -0.68 -15.53
N PHE A 230 -1.13 0.51 -16.15
CA PHE A 230 -1.64 1.76 -15.58
C PHE A 230 -2.48 2.61 -16.53
N ILE A 231 -2.33 2.48 -17.84
CA ILE A 231 -2.87 3.45 -18.80
C ILE A 231 -3.99 2.85 -19.66
N GLN A 232 -3.84 1.61 -20.12
CA GLN A 232 -4.81 0.98 -21.01
C GLN A 232 -5.30 -0.36 -20.45
N SER A 233 -6.62 -0.54 -20.47
CA SER A 233 -7.23 -1.86 -20.32
C SER A 233 -7.11 -2.63 -21.64
N TYR A 234 -6.81 -3.91 -21.57
CA TYR A 234 -6.69 -4.75 -22.76
C TYR A 234 -8.03 -4.82 -23.52
N ASN A 235 -7.98 -4.87 -24.85
CA ASN A 235 -9.17 -4.95 -25.70
C ASN A 235 -10.00 -6.19 -25.36
N GLY A 236 -11.24 -5.98 -24.91
CA GLY A 236 -12.22 -7.03 -24.69
C GLY A 236 -12.25 -7.63 -23.28
N GLU A 237 -11.34 -7.28 -22.39
CA GLU A 237 -11.38 -7.70 -20.98
C GLU A 237 -12.26 -6.77 -20.15
N SER A 238 -12.87 -7.33 -19.11
CA SER A 238 -13.52 -6.53 -18.08
C SER A 238 -12.50 -5.55 -17.48
N ARG A 239 -12.88 -4.29 -17.27
CA ARG A 239 -12.01 -3.32 -16.57
C ARG A 239 -11.55 -3.81 -15.22
N PHE A 240 -12.33 -4.68 -14.60
CA PHE A 240 -11.99 -5.30 -13.32
C PHE A 240 -10.77 -6.24 -13.43
N LEU A 241 -10.60 -6.95 -14.53
CA LEU A 241 -9.48 -7.85 -14.79
C LEU A 241 -8.25 -7.12 -15.33
N GLY A 242 -8.43 -5.91 -15.85
CA GLY A 242 -7.36 -5.07 -16.39
C GLY A 242 -6.60 -4.28 -15.31
N TYR A 243 -5.72 -3.39 -15.75
CA TYR A 243 -4.96 -2.48 -14.89
C TYR A 243 -4.22 -3.19 -13.75
N ARG A 244 -3.58 -4.33 -14.06
CA ARG A 244 -2.94 -5.22 -13.08
C ARG A 244 -1.87 -4.53 -12.21
N GLY A 245 -1.38 -3.37 -12.59
CA GLY A 245 -0.46 -2.55 -11.78
C GLY A 245 -1.11 -1.91 -10.56
N TYR A 246 -2.44 -1.76 -10.55
CA TYR A 246 -3.20 -1.29 -9.38
C TYR A 246 -3.75 -2.43 -8.51
N ARG A 247 -3.27 -3.65 -8.74
CA ARG A 247 -3.77 -4.84 -8.04
C ARG A 247 -2.60 -5.70 -7.55
N MET A 248 -2.87 -6.50 -6.53
CA MET A 248 -1.90 -7.47 -6.00
C MET A 248 -1.74 -8.61 -7.01
N ASN A 249 -0.92 -8.36 -8.03
CA ASN A 249 -0.64 -9.29 -9.12
C ASN A 249 0.45 -10.32 -8.74
N TYR A 250 0.69 -11.31 -9.61
CA TYR A 250 1.71 -12.36 -9.39
C TYR A 250 3.09 -11.81 -9.04
N TYR A 251 3.55 -10.77 -9.74
CA TYR A 251 4.87 -10.18 -9.49
C TYR A 251 4.91 -9.35 -8.21
N ALA A 252 3.81 -8.73 -7.85
CA ALA A 252 3.67 -8.02 -6.58
C ALA A 252 3.76 -8.99 -5.40
N VAL A 253 3.03 -10.11 -5.44
CA VAL A 253 3.10 -11.15 -4.41
C VAL A 253 4.48 -11.79 -4.35
N THR A 254 5.12 -12.01 -5.50
CA THR A 254 6.48 -12.56 -5.58
C THR A 254 7.51 -11.61 -4.96
N ALA A 255 7.40 -10.31 -5.23
CA ALA A 255 8.26 -9.30 -4.63
C ALA A 255 8.02 -9.15 -3.12
N GLU A 256 6.76 -9.26 -2.68
CA GLU A 256 6.41 -9.26 -1.26
C GLU A 256 6.97 -10.48 -0.54
N LEU A 257 6.89 -11.66 -1.14
CA LEU A 257 7.55 -12.85 -0.61
C LEU A 257 9.06 -12.66 -0.44
N ALA A 258 9.72 -12.06 -1.43
CA ALA A 258 11.15 -11.75 -1.33
C ALA A 258 11.43 -10.82 -0.14
N ARG A 259 10.61 -9.78 0.07
CA ARG A 259 10.70 -8.84 1.19
C ARG A 259 10.51 -9.55 2.53
N VAL A 260 9.46 -10.38 2.65
CA VAL A 260 9.16 -11.13 3.87
C VAL A 260 10.26 -12.14 4.19
N TYR A 261 10.77 -12.87 3.19
CA TYR A 261 11.87 -13.81 3.41
C TYR A 261 13.16 -13.12 3.87
N LEU A 262 13.50 -11.97 3.28
CA LEU A 262 14.67 -11.21 3.73
C LEU A 262 14.51 -10.76 5.19
N TYR A 263 13.33 -10.22 5.54
CA TYR A 263 13.02 -9.83 6.92
C TYR A 263 13.05 -11.04 7.89
N ALA A 264 12.64 -12.21 7.41
CA ALA A 264 12.69 -13.48 8.14
C ALA A 264 14.10 -14.11 8.21
N GLN A 265 15.14 -13.43 7.73
CA GLN A 265 16.52 -13.89 7.67
C GLN A 265 16.72 -15.15 6.80
N LYS A 266 15.88 -15.32 5.78
CA LYS A 266 15.91 -16.41 4.81
C LYS A 266 16.43 -15.89 3.47
N ALA A 267 17.75 -15.64 3.41
CA ALA A 267 18.39 -14.97 2.28
C ALA A 267 18.26 -15.73 0.96
N ASP A 268 18.41 -17.05 0.99
CA ASP A 268 18.34 -17.89 -0.23
C ASP A 268 16.94 -17.85 -0.84
N GLU A 269 15.90 -17.97 -0.01
CA GLU A 269 14.51 -17.87 -0.45
C GLU A 269 14.18 -16.44 -0.92
N ALA A 270 14.68 -15.41 -0.23
CA ALA A 270 14.52 -14.02 -0.64
C ALA A 270 15.11 -13.77 -2.04
N TYR A 271 16.32 -14.26 -2.28
CA TYR A 271 16.96 -14.17 -3.59
C TYR A 271 16.20 -14.95 -4.66
N ALA A 272 15.76 -16.16 -4.35
CA ALA A 272 15.03 -16.99 -5.31
C ALA A 272 13.73 -16.30 -5.78
N GLU A 273 12.98 -15.67 -4.87
CA GLU A 273 11.78 -14.93 -5.22
C GLU A 273 12.10 -13.61 -5.97
N ALA A 274 13.08 -12.84 -5.50
CA ALA A 274 13.51 -11.62 -6.18
C ALA A 274 13.97 -11.89 -7.61
N LYS A 275 14.70 -13.00 -7.82
CA LYS A 275 15.21 -13.40 -9.12
C LYS A 275 14.09 -13.68 -10.13
N LYS A 276 12.95 -14.25 -9.72
CA LYS A 276 11.80 -14.45 -10.61
C LYS A 276 11.31 -13.13 -11.22
N VAL A 277 11.32 -12.04 -10.46
CA VAL A 277 10.92 -10.72 -10.94
C VAL A 277 12.03 -10.08 -11.80
N ILE A 278 13.30 -10.25 -11.41
CA ILE A 278 14.45 -9.75 -12.17
C ILE A 278 14.52 -10.39 -13.56
N ASP A 279 14.29 -11.70 -13.67
CA ASP A 279 14.32 -12.43 -14.93
C ASP A 279 13.26 -11.90 -15.94
N VAL A 280 12.15 -11.39 -15.44
CA VAL A 280 11.12 -10.75 -16.27
C VAL A 280 11.57 -9.38 -16.80
N VAL A 281 12.33 -8.60 -16.04
CA VAL A 281 12.93 -7.36 -16.54
C VAL A 281 13.88 -7.66 -17.70
N GLU A 282 14.71 -8.68 -17.57
CA GLU A 282 15.66 -9.06 -18.61
C GLU A 282 14.97 -9.60 -19.87
N SER A 283 13.98 -10.46 -19.72
CA SER A 283 13.32 -11.19 -20.82
C SER A 283 12.19 -10.40 -21.49
N LYS A 284 11.38 -9.65 -20.74
CA LYS A 284 10.17 -8.97 -21.22
C LYS A 284 10.28 -7.44 -21.21
N LYS A 285 11.31 -6.88 -20.57
CA LYS A 285 11.48 -5.42 -20.35
C LYS A 285 10.34 -4.80 -19.53
N TRP A 286 9.70 -5.59 -18.67
CA TRP A 286 8.74 -5.11 -17.69
C TRP A 286 9.46 -4.61 -16.45
N PHE A 287 8.85 -3.68 -15.71
CA PHE A 287 9.37 -3.13 -14.45
C PHE A 287 10.79 -2.55 -14.53
N ALA A 288 11.20 -2.05 -15.67
CA ALA A 288 12.53 -1.48 -15.83
C ALA A 288 12.69 -0.21 -14.99
N ALA A 289 13.85 -0.02 -14.36
CA ALA A 289 14.21 1.26 -13.80
C ALA A 289 14.14 2.35 -14.88
N SER A 290 13.74 3.58 -14.51
CA SER A 290 13.64 4.68 -15.47
C SER A 290 15.01 4.91 -16.13
N THR A 291 15.04 4.90 -17.44
CA THR A 291 16.26 5.08 -18.23
C THR A 291 16.33 6.44 -18.92
N SER A 292 15.30 7.30 -18.76
CA SER A 292 15.20 8.57 -19.43
C SER A 292 14.66 9.68 -18.53
N SER A 293 15.36 10.79 -18.44
CA SER A 293 14.91 12.00 -17.77
C SER A 293 13.70 12.67 -18.44
N SER A 294 13.41 12.36 -19.71
CA SER A 294 12.28 12.94 -20.43
C SER A 294 10.91 12.58 -19.82
N GLY A 295 10.84 11.53 -19.03
CA GLY A 295 9.61 11.13 -18.31
C GLY A 295 9.14 12.19 -17.32
N PHE A 296 10.05 12.85 -16.62
CA PHE A 296 9.72 13.89 -15.64
C PHE A 296 9.01 15.09 -16.31
N ASN A 297 9.47 15.51 -17.48
CA ASN A 297 8.83 16.58 -18.27
C ASN A 297 7.43 16.18 -18.79
N LYS A 298 7.09 14.90 -18.75
CA LYS A 298 5.77 14.35 -19.11
C LYS A 298 4.90 14.09 -17.89
N GLY A 299 5.31 14.52 -16.69
CA GLY A 299 4.58 14.33 -15.44
C GLY A 299 4.77 12.96 -14.77
N ASN A 300 5.82 12.20 -15.14
CA ASN A 300 6.14 10.91 -14.52
C ASN A 300 7.09 11.09 -13.31
N MET A 301 6.64 11.81 -12.29
CA MET A 301 7.44 12.07 -11.07
C MET A 301 7.68 10.81 -10.25
N LYS A 302 6.77 9.84 -10.31
CA LYS A 302 6.85 8.61 -9.53
C LYS A 302 7.65 7.50 -10.22
N MET A 303 8.16 7.75 -11.44
CA MET A 303 8.95 6.77 -12.21
C MET A 303 8.17 5.45 -12.39
N MET A 304 7.03 5.53 -13.08
CA MET A 304 6.06 4.43 -13.22
C MET A 304 6.63 3.14 -13.80
N GLU A 305 7.72 3.24 -14.57
CA GLU A 305 8.43 2.08 -15.13
C GLU A 305 8.92 1.14 -14.02
N ASP A 306 9.32 1.70 -12.88
CA ASP A 306 9.86 1.00 -11.71
C ASP A 306 8.77 0.36 -10.83
N ILE A 307 7.49 0.71 -11.03
CA ILE A 307 6.42 0.30 -10.12
C ILE A 307 5.79 -1.04 -10.54
N ILE A 308 5.80 -2.01 -9.66
CA ILE A 308 5.19 -3.34 -9.83
C ILE A 308 3.73 -3.31 -9.37
N PHE A 309 3.50 -2.68 -8.21
CA PHE A 309 2.20 -2.53 -7.60
C PHE A 309 2.01 -1.12 -7.06
N SER A 310 0.82 -0.58 -7.27
CA SER A 310 0.39 0.73 -6.79
C SER A 310 -1.05 0.68 -6.31
N LEU A 311 -1.42 1.57 -5.39
CA LEU A 311 -2.82 1.87 -5.10
C LEU A 311 -3.25 3.10 -5.91
N TYR A 312 -4.55 3.34 -5.94
CA TYR A 312 -5.18 4.46 -6.65
C TYR A 312 -5.94 5.33 -5.66
N SER A 313 -5.70 6.64 -5.68
CA SER A 313 -6.46 7.63 -4.92
C SER A 313 -6.54 8.95 -5.67
N THR A 314 -7.74 9.50 -5.75
CA THR A 314 -7.99 10.85 -6.29
C THR A 314 -7.63 11.97 -5.31
N ASP A 315 -7.47 11.65 -4.03
CA ASP A 315 -7.30 12.62 -2.94
C ASP A 315 -5.82 12.89 -2.61
N LEU A 316 -4.91 12.17 -3.27
CA LEU A 316 -3.49 12.16 -2.91
C LEU A 316 -2.83 13.55 -3.01
N THR A 317 -3.14 14.31 -4.04
CA THR A 317 -2.61 15.67 -4.22
C THR A 317 -3.19 16.65 -3.23
N ASP A 318 -4.44 16.46 -2.81
CA ASP A 318 -5.08 17.29 -1.79
C ASP A 318 -4.47 17.03 -0.40
N TRP A 319 -4.11 15.78 -0.12
CA TRP A 319 -3.40 15.44 1.13
C TRP A 319 -1.99 16.02 1.17
N ASP A 320 -1.25 15.94 0.06
CA ASP A 320 0.07 16.58 -0.04
C ASP A 320 -0.04 18.09 0.18
N GLN A 321 -1.02 18.74 -0.45
CA GLN A 321 -1.26 20.17 -0.29
C GLN A 321 -1.56 20.54 1.16
N LYS A 322 -2.40 19.77 1.86
CA LYS A 322 -2.76 20.00 3.26
C LYS A 322 -1.57 19.79 4.20
N ILE A 323 -0.80 18.72 4.04
CA ILE A 323 0.34 18.41 4.91
C ILE A 323 1.46 19.42 4.72
N ASN A 324 1.75 19.81 3.49
CA ASN A 324 2.82 20.74 3.20
C ASN A 324 2.37 22.21 3.20
N HIS A 325 1.13 22.48 3.62
CA HIS A 325 0.55 23.83 3.69
C HIS A 325 0.83 24.66 2.42
N LEU A 326 0.69 24.02 1.26
CA LEU A 326 0.92 24.67 -0.02
C LEU A 326 -0.24 25.65 -0.27
N SER A 327 0.06 26.95 -0.22
CA SER A 327 -0.91 27.98 -0.60
C SER A 327 -0.96 28.09 -2.14
N ASP A 328 -2.18 28.30 -2.68
CA ASP A 328 -2.36 28.67 -4.09
C ASP A 328 -1.88 30.11 -4.36
N ASN A 329 -1.57 30.88 -3.32
CA ASN A 329 -1.09 32.26 -3.44
C ASN A 329 0.44 32.28 -3.46
N PRO A 330 1.09 32.63 -4.58
CA PRO A 330 2.55 32.73 -4.67
C PRO A 330 3.18 33.77 -3.71
N ALA A 331 2.38 34.68 -3.15
CA ALA A 331 2.84 35.66 -2.18
C ALA A 331 2.95 35.10 -0.74
N ASP A 332 2.41 33.92 -0.49
CA ASP A 332 2.57 33.24 0.80
C ASP A 332 3.94 32.52 0.83
N GLU A 333 5.01 33.29 0.78
CA GLU A 333 6.41 32.80 0.82
C GLU A 333 6.77 32.07 2.13
N TYR A 334 5.90 32.11 3.13
CA TYR A 334 6.06 31.48 4.45
C TYR A 334 5.30 30.15 4.57
N ASN A 335 5.14 29.42 3.47
CA ASN A 335 4.54 28.09 3.55
C ASN A 335 5.39 27.19 4.43
N GLU A 336 4.88 26.92 5.60
CA GLU A 336 5.46 26.03 6.58
C GLU A 336 5.39 24.60 6.02
N HIS A 337 6.54 23.98 5.81
CA HIS A 337 6.63 22.64 5.26
C HIS A 337 6.87 21.64 6.38
N TYR A 338 5.94 20.72 6.56
CA TYR A 338 6.11 19.64 7.54
C TYR A 338 7.12 18.59 7.08
N LEU A 339 7.13 18.25 5.79
CA LEU A 339 7.94 17.17 5.23
C LEU A 339 9.03 17.75 4.31
N CYS A 340 10.11 18.21 4.90
CA CYS A 340 11.24 18.79 4.16
C CYS A 340 12.58 18.13 4.53
N LEU A 341 13.51 18.20 3.59
CA LEU A 341 14.89 17.77 3.77
C LEU A 341 15.79 19.00 3.88
N GLY A 342 16.61 19.08 4.92
CA GLY A 342 17.64 20.12 5.03
C GLY A 342 18.86 19.77 4.16
N ASP A 343 19.72 20.77 3.95
CA ASP A 343 20.95 20.64 3.18
C ASP A 343 21.85 19.50 3.68
N GLU A 344 21.89 19.26 4.99
CA GLU A 344 22.68 18.18 5.58
C GLU A 344 22.19 16.81 5.09
N LEU A 345 20.89 16.52 5.18
CA LEU A 345 20.31 15.28 4.67
C LEU A 345 20.46 15.13 3.16
N VAL A 346 20.28 16.23 2.40
CA VAL A 346 20.50 16.22 0.95
C VAL A 346 21.97 15.93 0.62
N ASN A 347 22.92 16.47 1.41
CA ASN A 347 24.33 16.18 1.26
C ASN A 347 24.65 14.71 1.58
N GLU A 348 24.05 14.18 2.63
CA GLU A 348 24.22 12.78 3.04
C GLU A 348 23.65 11.81 2.01
N PHE A 349 22.40 12.03 1.57
CA PHE A 349 21.73 11.11 0.63
C PHE A 349 22.29 11.13 -0.78
N PHE A 350 22.73 12.28 -1.27
CA PHE A 350 23.14 12.43 -2.67
C PHE A 350 24.65 12.61 -2.86
N GLY A 351 25.37 13.08 -1.85
CA GLY A 351 26.84 13.18 -1.85
C GLY A 351 27.42 13.82 -3.12
N SER A 352 28.37 13.13 -3.73
CA SER A 352 28.98 13.54 -5.01
C SER A 352 28.07 13.35 -6.23
N GLU A 353 26.94 12.67 -6.08
CA GLU A 353 26.01 12.33 -7.17
C GLU A 353 24.93 13.43 -7.42
N LYS A 354 24.94 14.52 -6.63
CA LYS A 354 23.97 15.62 -6.68
C LYS A 354 23.69 16.17 -8.09
N SER A 355 24.71 16.30 -8.91
CA SER A 355 24.59 16.86 -10.26
C SER A 355 24.00 15.89 -11.28
N SER A 356 23.85 14.62 -10.95
CA SER A 356 23.43 13.57 -11.86
C SER A 356 22.20 12.81 -11.39
N ASP A 357 21.90 12.82 -10.08
CA ASP A 357 20.75 12.08 -9.53
C ASP A 357 19.43 12.77 -9.88
N TRP A 358 18.62 12.09 -10.67
CA TRP A 358 17.33 12.61 -11.14
C TRP A 358 16.33 12.83 -10.00
N ARG A 359 16.46 12.15 -8.89
CA ARG A 359 15.59 12.38 -7.72
C ARG A 359 15.81 13.77 -7.16
N LEU A 360 17.07 14.20 -7.02
CA LEU A 360 17.38 15.57 -6.60
C LEU A 360 17.00 16.60 -7.67
N ILE A 361 17.31 16.31 -8.93
CA ILE A 361 17.11 17.27 -10.04
C ILE A 361 15.63 17.51 -10.34
N TYR A 362 14.78 16.47 -10.27
CA TYR A 362 13.39 16.53 -10.75
C TYR A 362 12.34 16.30 -9.68
N GLN A 363 12.66 15.56 -8.62
CA GLN A 363 11.68 15.20 -7.59
C GLN A 363 11.81 16.03 -6.31
N LEU A 364 12.82 16.88 -6.19
CA LEU A 364 13.00 17.79 -5.08
C LEU A 364 13.06 19.23 -5.59
N GLU A 365 12.41 20.12 -4.85
CA GLU A 365 12.45 21.56 -5.08
C GLU A 365 13.12 22.25 -3.90
N GLY A 366 14.21 22.96 -4.15
CA GLY A 366 14.88 23.79 -3.16
C GLY A 366 14.11 25.08 -2.90
N LYS A 367 13.98 25.48 -1.62
CA LYS A 367 13.31 26.71 -1.22
C LYS A 367 14.29 27.83 -0.82
N TYR A 368 13.86 29.05 -1.06
CA TYR A 368 14.65 30.27 -1.08
C TYR A 368 15.27 30.68 0.25
N TYR A 369 14.63 30.41 1.40
CA TYR A 369 15.00 31.08 2.65
C TYR A 369 15.78 30.24 3.66
N ASP A 370 15.69 28.87 3.64
CA ASP A 370 16.21 28.07 4.74
C ASP A 370 17.00 26.81 4.32
N TYR A 371 17.46 26.72 3.10
CA TYR A 371 18.23 25.54 2.65
C TYR A 371 17.44 24.21 2.78
N TYR A 372 16.12 24.27 2.61
CA TYR A 372 15.26 23.09 2.64
C TYR A 372 14.73 22.70 1.26
N TYR A 373 14.60 21.40 1.08
CA TYR A 373 14.03 20.79 -0.12
C TYR A 373 12.73 20.09 0.24
N ARG A 374 11.72 20.24 -0.59
CA ARG A 374 10.48 19.49 -0.49
C ARG A 374 10.35 18.52 -1.65
N THR A 375 9.60 17.42 -1.43
CA THR A 375 9.31 16.49 -2.52
C THR A 375 8.22 17.06 -3.45
N LEU A 376 8.46 16.93 -4.76
CA LEU A 376 7.47 17.22 -5.81
C LEU A 376 6.71 15.96 -6.25
N LYS A 377 7.03 14.81 -5.67
CA LYS A 377 6.56 13.51 -6.10
C LYS A 377 5.04 13.35 -5.97
N TYR A 378 4.45 13.99 -4.98
CA TYR A 378 3.03 13.96 -4.68
C TYR A 378 2.29 15.24 -5.09
N ASN A 379 3.00 16.26 -5.55
CA ASN A 379 2.39 17.49 -6.04
C ASN A 379 1.57 17.22 -7.31
N LYS A 380 0.48 17.98 -7.45
CA LYS A 380 -0.31 17.97 -8.69
C LYS A 380 0.56 18.36 -9.88
N GLN A 381 0.59 17.52 -10.89
CA GLN A 381 1.38 17.75 -12.08
C GLN A 381 0.62 18.67 -13.05
N LYS A 382 1.37 19.34 -13.94
CA LYS A 382 0.82 20.23 -14.95
C LYS A 382 -0.19 19.46 -15.82
N GLU A 383 -1.41 19.97 -15.88
CA GLU A 383 -2.48 19.39 -16.70
C GLU A 383 -2.08 19.32 -18.19
N GLY A 384 -2.54 18.26 -18.86
CA GLY A 384 -2.26 18.01 -20.27
C GLY A 384 -0.88 17.41 -20.56
N THR A 385 -0.04 17.15 -19.55
CA THR A 385 1.15 16.31 -19.76
C THR A 385 0.75 14.84 -19.82
N THR A 386 1.56 14.03 -20.53
CA THR A 386 1.19 12.63 -20.89
C THR A 386 0.80 11.76 -19.70
N TYR A 387 1.44 11.95 -18.53
CA TYR A 387 1.31 11.07 -17.38
C TYR A 387 0.73 11.76 -16.14
N SER A 388 0.37 13.07 -16.21
CA SER A 388 -0.05 13.83 -15.03
C SER A 388 -1.15 13.14 -14.25
N LYS A 389 -2.25 12.78 -14.89
CA LYS A 389 -3.38 12.14 -14.22
C LYS A 389 -3.00 10.83 -13.51
N VAL A 390 -2.29 9.95 -14.22
CA VAL A 390 -1.88 8.65 -13.66
C VAL A 390 -0.90 8.86 -12.50
N ASN A 391 0.04 9.81 -12.65
CA ASN A 391 1.00 10.14 -11.60
C ASN A 391 0.31 10.68 -10.35
N ASP A 392 -0.64 11.61 -10.51
CA ASP A 392 -1.28 12.30 -9.40
C ASP A 392 -2.12 11.35 -8.53
N GLU A 393 -2.73 10.36 -9.15
CA GLU A 393 -3.65 9.40 -8.51
C GLU A 393 -2.95 8.12 -8.02
N MET A 394 -1.61 7.97 -8.20
CA MET A 394 -0.86 6.74 -7.93
C MET A 394 -0.13 6.77 -6.58
N ILE A 395 -0.33 5.74 -5.76
CA ILE A 395 0.43 5.48 -4.53
C ILE A 395 1.34 4.27 -4.75
N PRO A 396 2.64 4.46 -4.98
CA PRO A 396 3.56 3.34 -5.21
C PRO A 396 3.70 2.46 -3.97
N MET A 397 3.50 1.16 -4.12
CA MET A 397 3.57 0.17 -3.04
C MET A 397 4.80 -0.72 -3.13
N ILE A 398 5.05 -1.30 -4.30
CA ILE A 398 6.18 -2.20 -4.55
C ILE A 398 6.89 -1.75 -5.82
N ARG A 399 8.20 -1.59 -5.73
CA ARG A 399 9.06 -1.12 -6.80
C ARG A 399 10.12 -2.14 -7.19
N MET A 400 10.49 -2.16 -8.47
CA MET A 400 11.58 -2.99 -8.96
C MET A 400 12.94 -2.63 -8.33
N SER A 401 13.16 -1.36 -8.02
CA SER A 401 14.35 -0.91 -7.29
C SER A 401 14.50 -1.61 -5.94
N GLU A 402 13.42 -1.82 -5.20
CA GLU A 402 13.43 -2.58 -3.95
C GLU A 402 13.78 -4.05 -4.18
N VAL A 403 13.23 -4.68 -5.22
CA VAL A 403 13.56 -6.06 -5.58
C VAL A 403 15.05 -6.23 -5.87
N TYR A 404 15.67 -5.26 -6.54
CA TYR A 404 17.13 -5.24 -6.72
C TYR A 404 17.89 -5.09 -5.41
N TYR A 405 17.41 -4.27 -4.46
CA TYR A 405 18.03 -4.14 -3.14
C TYR A 405 17.93 -5.44 -2.35
N ILE A 406 16.75 -6.08 -2.33
CA ILE A 406 16.57 -7.39 -1.68
C ILE A 406 17.51 -8.44 -2.28
N ALA A 407 17.60 -8.52 -3.62
CA ALA A 407 18.48 -9.46 -4.29
C ALA A 407 19.95 -9.19 -3.95
N ALA A 408 20.36 -7.91 -3.96
CA ALA A 408 21.74 -7.53 -3.63
C ALA A 408 22.09 -7.89 -2.19
N GLU A 409 21.25 -7.56 -1.22
CA GLU A 409 21.45 -7.86 0.19
C GLU A 409 21.48 -9.36 0.45
N ALA A 410 20.58 -10.12 -0.18
CA ALA A 410 20.51 -11.56 0.02
C ALA A 410 21.77 -12.32 -0.45
N ILE A 411 22.42 -11.87 -1.54
CA ILE A 411 23.60 -12.57 -2.12
C ILE A 411 24.93 -11.88 -1.83
N TYR A 412 24.93 -10.75 -1.15
CA TYR A 412 26.13 -9.94 -0.99
C TYR A 412 27.34 -10.75 -0.46
N LYS A 413 27.12 -11.66 0.47
CA LYS A 413 28.18 -12.50 1.05
C LYS A 413 28.66 -13.63 0.12
N THR A 414 27.81 -14.07 -0.79
CA THR A 414 28.09 -15.23 -1.69
C THR A 414 28.50 -14.80 -3.07
N ASP A 415 27.96 -13.71 -3.61
CA ASP A 415 28.29 -13.13 -4.91
C ASP A 415 28.29 -11.59 -4.87
N PRO A 416 29.33 -10.97 -4.29
CA PRO A 416 29.44 -9.51 -4.19
C PRO A 416 29.38 -8.80 -5.55
N ALA A 417 29.92 -9.43 -6.60
CA ALA A 417 29.97 -8.83 -7.93
C ALA A 417 28.56 -8.71 -8.55
N LEU A 418 27.76 -9.75 -8.38
CA LEU A 418 26.36 -9.72 -8.82
C LEU A 418 25.52 -8.76 -7.99
N ALA A 419 25.74 -8.72 -6.68
CA ALA A 419 25.09 -7.76 -5.79
C ALA A 419 25.36 -6.31 -6.24
N GLN A 420 26.61 -5.97 -6.53
CA GLN A 420 26.99 -4.66 -7.07
C GLN A 420 26.32 -4.36 -8.42
N LYS A 421 26.16 -5.38 -9.29
CA LYS A 421 25.44 -5.22 -10.56
C LYS A 421 23.98 -4.82 -10.34
N TYR A 422 23.29 -5.41 -9.35
CA TYR A 422 21.92 -5.05 -9.01
C TYR A 422 21.82 -3.62 -8.49
N LEU A 423 22.70 -3.21 -7.58
CA LEU A 423 22.78 -1.83 -7.09
C LEU A 423 23.08 -0.84 -8.23
N SER A 424 23.99 -1.20 -9.14
CA SER A 424 24.28 -0.40 -10.34
C SER A 424 23.07 -0.19 -11.22
N SER A 425 22.20 -1.20 -11.36
CA SER A 425 20.98 -1.11 -12.16
C SER A 425 20.04 -0.04 -11.61
N VAL A 426 19.90 0.01 -10.29
CA VAL A 426 19.08 1.05 -9.62
C VAL A 426 19.70 2.44 -9.79
N LYS A 427 20.99 2.60 -9.51
CA LYS A 427 21.69 3.89 -9.65
C LYS A 427 21.62 4.44 -11.08
N LYS A 428 21.87 3.59 -12.08
CA LYS A 428 21.72 3.96 -13.49
C LYS A 428 20.28 4.40 -13.84
N GLY A 429 19.30 3.71 -13.30
CA GLY A 429 17.88 4.09 -13.41
C GLY A 429 17.54 5.44 -12.76
N ARG A 430 18.41 5.96 -11.90
CA ARG A 430 18.30 7.30 -11.29
C ARG A 430 19.18 8.35 -11.97
N GLY A 431 19.79 8.05 -13.12
CA GLY A 431 20.60 8.98 -13.88
C GLY A 431 22.07 8.97 -13.54
N ILE A 432 22.51 8.18 -12.55
CA ILE A 432 23.88 8.12 -12.09
C ILE A 432 24.69 7.22 -13.04
N LYS A 433 25.67 7.81 -13.75
CA LYS A 433 26.44 7.10 -14.77
C LYS A 433 27.66 6.35 -14.21
N ASN A 434 28.36 6.98 -13.29
CA ASN A 434 29.59 6.42 -12.71
C ASN A 434 29.24 5.92 -11.30
N VAL A 435 29.22 4.62 -11.13
CA VAL A 435 28.92 4.00 -9.84
C VAL A 435 30.22 3.44 -9.29
N ASP A 436 30.71 4.08 -8.22
CA ASP A 436 31.86 3.60 -7.47
C ASP A 436 31.40 2.82 -6.25
N TYR A 437 31.81 1.56 -6.15
CA TYR A 437 31.52 0.68 -5.01
C TYR A 437 32.77 0.42 -4.14
N SER A 438 33.88 1.14 -4.37
CA SER A 438 35.09 0.95 -3.61
C SER A 438 34.92 1.16 -2.10
N GLN A 439 33.85 1.84 -1.70
CA GLN A 439 33.48 2.14 -0.31
C GLN A 439 32.31 1.33 0.24
N VAL A 440 31.74 0.41 -0.53
CA VAL A 440 30.68 -0.48 -0.02
C VAL A 440 31.35 -1.55 0.83
N THR A 441 31.29 -1.37 2.13
CA THR A 441 31.73 -2.35 3.12
C THR A 441 30.58 -3.29 3.50
N SER A 442 30.94 -4.40 4.14
CA SER A 442 30.02 -5.46 4.56
C SER A 442 29.30 -5.18 5.89
N GLU A 443 29.34 -3.94 6.38
CA GLU A 443 28.66 -3.53 7.62
C GLU A 443 27.23 -3.10 7.42
#